data_80341a8aafd43a21e585132c78e0f15b
#
_entry.id   80341a8aafd43a21e585132c78e0f15b
#
_cell.length_a   1.000
_cell.length_b   1.000
_cell.length_c   1.000
_cell.angle_alpha   90.00
_cell.angle_beta   90.00
_cell.angle_gamma   90.00
#
_symmetry.space_group_name_H-M   'P 1'
#
loop_
_entity.id
_entity.type
_entity.pdbx_description
1 polymer ?
#
loop_
_entity_poly.entity_id
_entity_poly.type
_entity_poly.pdbx_seq_one_letter_code
_entity_poly.pdbx_strand_id
1 'polypeptide(L)'
;MTKEKIYKMIKSFKGQLLIFLLLWSSCQTMSYYLVTKNHRKANNIQKDYAEGEAIIEGIDAYNFTFPDGEKVLVTYASEEKKKPALFFSYNATNALDGDITTRNTYFKTKDLSFSIDSSLIGSYFNIIYSSIDSDIIMEEGRYISSLSDEHIEKIKKGLKSLAVVWIIILSVLWLIVYIIYKVNNNELILTPEKDLRSFKVKFGLAQEPNDWDEEL
;
A
#
# COMPACT_ATOMS: atom_id res chain seq x y z
N MET A 1 32.35 -4.26 -3.58
CA MET A 1 32.46 -2.81 -3.31
C MET A 1 32.89 -2.63 -1.85
N THR A 2 34.01 -1.93 -1.56
CA THR A 2 34.50 -1.78 -0.17
C THR A 2 33.61 -0.81 0.62
N LYS A 3 33.52 -1.00 1.96
CA LYS A 3 32.74 -0.11 2.86
C LYS A 3 33.10 1.37 2.67
N GLU A 4 34.37 1.66 2.42
CA GLU A 4 34.88 3.02 2.21
C GLU A 4 34.36 3.67 0.91
N LYS A 5 34.23 2.90 -0.19
CA LYS A 5 33.65 3.39 -1.45
C LYS A 5 32.17 3.71 -1.30
N ILE A 6 31.42 2.85 -0.55
CA ILE A 6 30.00 3.10 -0.23
C ILE A 6 29.87 4.41 0.57
N TYR A 7 30.69 4.57 1.60
CA TYR A 7 30.65 5.76 2.45
C TYR A 7 30.97 7.06 1.70
N LYS A 8 32.00 7.05 0.82
CA LYS A 8 32.32 8.19 -0.06
C LYS A 8 31.19 8.50 -1.05
N MET A 9 30.52 7.46 -1.57
CA MET A 9 29.38 7.63 -2.46
C MET A 9 28.20 8.30 -1.73
N ILE A 10 27.86 7.81 -0.52
CA ILE A 10 26.76 8.39 0.29
C ILE A 10 27.04 9.85 0.66
N LYS A 11 28.29 10.22 0.91
CA LYS A 11 28.69 11.61 1.20
C LYS A 11 28.62 12.53 -0.03
N SER A 12 28.71 11.99 -1.24
CA SER A 12 28.63 12.83 -2.45
C SER A 12 27.18 13.21 -2.77
N PHE A 13 26.97 14.44 -3.25
CA PHE A 13 25.65 14.89 -3.71
C PHE A 13 25.06 13.96 -4.79
N LYS A 14 25.89 13.50 -5.73
CA LYS A 14 25.48 12.55 -6.76
C LYS A 14 25.01 11.21 -6.17
N GLY A 15 25.70 10.71 -5.14
CA GLY A 15 25.31 9.48 -4.46
C GLY A 15 24.00 9.63 -3.69
N GLN A 16 23.79 10.75 -3.02
CA GLN A 16 22.55 11.06 -2.32
C GLN A 16 21.38 11.18 -3.29
N LEU A 17 21.57 11.85 -4.42
CA LEU A 17 20.56 11.94 -5.47
C LEU A 17 20.22 10.57 -6.05
N LEU A 18 21.20 9.70 -6.27
CA LEU A 18 20.97 8.35 -6.76
C LEU A 18 20.14 7.54 -5.75
N ILE A 19 20.45 7.60 -4.47
CA ILE A 19 19.70 6.91 -3.41
C ILE A 19 18.25 7.44 -3.38
N PHE A 20 18.06 8.75 -3.44
CA PHE A 20 16.74 9.35 -3.48
C PHE A 20 15.91 8.85 -4.68
N LEU A 21 16.49 8.82 -5.87
CA LEU A 21 15.83 8.34 -7.08
C LEU A 21 15.48 6.84 -7.00
N LEU A 22 16.35 6.01 -6.43
CA LEU A 22 16.09 4.60 -6.23
C LEU A 22 14.93 4.36 -5.24
N LEU A 23 14.93 5.08 -4.12
CA LEU A 23 13.85 5.00 -3.13
C LEU A 23 12.52 5.48 -3.73
N TRP A 24 12.53 6.60 -4.43
CA TRP A 24 11.34 7.13 -5.09
C TRP A 24 10.79 6.16 -6.14
N SER A 25 11.65 5.59 -7.00
CA SER A 25 11.26 4.58 -7.98
C SER A 25 10.64 3.35 -7.31
N SER A 26 11.22 2.86 -6.23
CA SER A 26 10.69 1.72 -5.46
C SER A 26 9.30 2.02 -4.87
N CYS A 27 9.12 3.21 -4.30
CA CYS A 27 7.82 3.66 -3.78
C CYS A 27 6.76 3.78 -4.88
N GLN A 28 7.14 4.28 -6.07
CA GLN A 28 6.24 4.35 -7.23
C GLN A 28 5.83 2.96 -7.71
N THR A 29 6.76 2.02 -7.80
CA THR A 29 6.49 0.63 -8.19
C THR A 29 5.53 -0.03 -7.21
N MET A 30 5.75 0.14 -5.89
CA MET A 30 4.86 -0.39 -4.86
C MET A 30 3.47 0.24 -4.94
N SER A 31 3.38 1.56 -5.12
CA SER A 31 2.10 2.26 -5.28
C SER A 31 1.34 1.78 -6.52
N TYR A 32 2.03 1.63 -7.65
CA TYR A 32 1.46 1.07 -8.87
C TYR A 32 0.90 -0.34 -8.60
N TYR A 33 1.68 -1.20 -7.95
CA TYR A 33 1.26 -2.56 -7.64
C TYR A 33 -0.02 -2.59 -6.78
N LEU A 34 -0.10 -1.75 -5.75
CA LEU A 34 -1.24 -1.69 -4.83
C LEU A 34 -2.50 -1.13 -5.51
N VAL A 35 -2.34 -0.01 -6.24
CA VAL A 35 -3.49 0.70 -6.86
C VAL A 35 -4.06 -0.08 -8.03
N THR A 36 -3.21 -0.81 -8.79
CA THR A 36 -3.66 -1.56 -9.97
C THR A 36 -4.07 -3.00 -9.67
N LYS A 37 -4.07 -3.44 -8.41
CA LYS A 37 -4.30 -4.84 -8.04
C LYS A 37 -5.55 -5.45 -8.70
N ASN A 38 -6.70 -4.79 -8.55
CA ASN A 38 -7.97 -5.30 -9.10
C ASN A 38 -8.01 -5.26 -10.62
N HIS A 39 -7.50 -4.19 -11.22
CA HIS A 39 -7.39 -4.09 -12.68
C HIS A 39 -6.50 -5.17 -13.29
N ARG A 40 -5.35 -5.46 -12.66
CA ARG A 40 -4.47 -6.56 -13.11
C ARG A 40 -5.11 -7.92 -12.92
N LYS A 41 -5.86 -8.12 -11.81
CA LYS A 41 -6.60 -9.36 -11.59
C LYS A 41 -7.65 -9.56 -12.68
N ALA A 42 -8.44 -8.51 -12.98
CA ALA A 42 -9.43 -8.56 -14.07
C ALA A 42 -8.79 -8.82 -15.45
N ASN A 43 -7.67 -8.17 -15.77
CA ASN A 43 -6.93 -8.41 -17.01
C ASN A 43 -6.35 -9.83 -17.10
N ASN A 44 -5.97 -10.44 -15.99
CA ASN A 44 -5.52 -11.83 -15.98
C ASN A 44 -6.69 -12.78 -16.29
N ILE A 45 -7.85 -12.57 -15.65
CA ILE A 45 -9.06 -13.33 -15.95
C ILE A 45 -9.46 -13.17 -17.43
N GLN A 46 -9.34 -11.98 -17.99
CA GLN A 46 -9.74 -11.70 -19.38
C GLN A 46 -9.02 -12.59 -20.42
N LYS A 47 -7.84 -13.11 -20.09
CA LYS A 47 -7.09 -14.00 -20.98
C LYS A 47 -7.72 -15.39 -21.12
N ASP A 48 -8.29 -15.87 -20.01
CA ASP A 48 -8.81 -17.22 -19.88
C ASP A 48 -10.19 -17.16 -19.20
N TYR A 49 -11.04 -16.31 -19.74
CA TYR A 49 -12.33 -15.92 -19.19
C TYR A 49 -13.31 -17.09 -19.08
N ALA A 50 -13.89 -17.27 -17.92
CA ALA A 50 -15.03 -18.13 -17.68
C ALA A 50 -16.05 -17.46 -16.74
N GLU A 51 -17.33 -17.72 -16.96
CA GLU A 51 -18.42 -17.29 -16.11
C GLU A 51 -18.92 -18.46 -15.28
N GLY A 52 -19.45 -18.15 -14.09
CA GLY A 52 -20.07 -19.14 -13.24
C GLY A 52 -21.04 -18.49 -12.26
N GLU A 53 -21.91 -19.33 -11.71
CA GLU A 53 -22.75 -18.96 -10.58
C GLU A 53 -22.16 -19.53 -9.30
N ALA A 54 -22.17 -18.73 -8.25
CA ALA A 54 -21.76 -19.13 -6.92
C ALA A 54 -22.96 -19.09 -5.97
N ILE A 55 -23.06 -20.09 -5.10
CA ILE A 55 -24.06 -20.12 -4.03
C ILE A 55 -23.47 -19.61 -2.72
N ILE A 56 -24.15 -18.71 -2.05
CA ILE A 56 -23.75 -18.16 -0.76
C ILE A 56 -24.09 -19.18 0.33
N GLU A 57 -23.04 -19.75 0.95
CA GLU A 57 -23.17 -20.75 2.00
C GLU A 57 -23.21 -20.14 3.39
N GLY A 58 -22.54 -18.99 3.59
CA GLY A 58 -22.49 -18.34 4.89
C GLY A 58 -21.83 -16.99 4.91
N ILE A 59 -21.97 -16.33 6.07
CA ILE A 59 -21.38 -15.03 6.35
C ILE A 59 -20.74 -15.11 7.73
N ASP A 60 -19.44 -14.91 7.81
CA ASP A 60 -18.69 -14.90 9.07
C ASP A 60 -17.48 -13.95 8.98
N ALA A 61 -16.97 -13.52 10.12
CA ALA A 61 -15.80 -12.63 10.18
C ALA A 61 -14.47 -13.40 10.25
N TYR A 62 -14.47 -14.69 10.59
CA TYR A 62 -13.24 -15.44 10.89
C TYR A 62 -13.05 -16.69 10.05
N ASN A 63 -14.05 -17.55 10.06
CA ASN A 63 -13.99 -18.84 9.40
C ASN A 63 -15.40 -19.33 9.10
N PHE A 64 -15.46 -20.27 8.16
CA PHE A 64 -16.70 -20.97 7.85
C PHE A 64 -16.37 -22.43 7.54
N THR A 65 -17.25 -23.32 7.97
CA THR A 65 -17.17 -24.75 7.61
C THR A 65 -18.27 -25.03 6.61
N PHE A 66 -17.89 -25.43 5.41
CA PHE A 66 -18.80 -25.75 4.32
C PHE A 66 -19.52 -27.06 4.55
N PRO A 67 -20.63 -27.34 3.85
CA PRO A 67 -21.39 -28.59 4.02
C PRO A 67 -20.59 -29.86 3.76
N ASP A 68 -19.56 -29.82 2.93
CA ASP A 68 -18.62 -30.91 2.67
C ASP A 68 -17.57 -31.11 3.75
N GLY A 69 -17.57 -30.28 4.78
CA GLY A 69 -16.64 -30.30 5.91
C GLY A 69 -15.36 -29.49 5.71
N GLU A 70 -15.16 -28.88 4.54
CA GLU A 70 -14.01 -27.98 4.30
C GLU A 70 -14.13 -26.74 5.18
N LYS A 71 -13.02 -26.37 5.83
CA LYS A 71 -12.92 -25.17 6.67
C LYS A 71 -12.06 -24.10 6.02
N VAL A 72 -12.66 -22.97 5.73
CA VAL A 72 -11.97 -21.82 5.13
C VAL A 72 -11.81 -20.70 6.16
N LEU A 73 -10.58 -20.18 6.28
CA LEU A 73 -10.20 -19.13 7.23
C LEU A 73 -10.03 -17.78 6.52
N VAL A 74 -10.61 -16.73 7.08
CA VAL A 74 -10.43 -15.35 6.56
C VAL A 74 -9.16 -14.73 7.11
N THR A 75 -8.26 -14.35 6.22
CA THR A 75 -7.01 -13.66 6.59
C THR A 75 -7.21 -12.16 6.63
N TYR A 76 -6.96 -11.51 7.78
CA TYR A 76 -6.98 -10.07 7.96
C TYR A 76 -5.58 -9.51 8.23
N ALA A 77 -5.33 -8.28 7.77
CA ALA A 77 -4.07 -7.58 8.04
C ALA A 77 -3.95 -7.10 9.49
N SER A 78 -5.08 -6.87 10.18
CA SER A 78 -5.15 -6.52 11.61
C SER A 78 -6.52 -6.88 12.18
N GLU A 79 -6.57 -7.17 13.48
CA GLU A 79 -7.81 -7.55 14.17
C GLU A 79 -8.86 -6.43 14.20
N GLU A 80 -8.44 -5.17 14.28
CA GLU A 80 -9.34 -3.99 14.31
C GLU A 80 -10.15 -3.78 13.03
N LYS A 81 -9.79 -4.45 11.93
CA LYS A 81 -10.45 -4.31 10.61
C LYS A 81 -11.30 -5.50 10.22
N LYS A 82 -11.72 -6.29 11.20
CA LYS A 82 -12.56 -7.45 10.95
C LYS A 82 -13.93 -7.00 10.45
N LYS A 83 -14.25 -7.40 9.22
CA LYS A 83 -15.56 -7.20 8.61
C LYS A 83 -16.07 -8.55 8.15
N PRO A 84 -17.39 -8.77 8.12
CA PRO A 84 -17.95 -9.99 7.56
C PRO A 84 -17.38 -10.29 6.17
N ALA A 85 -17.11 -11.56 5.93
CA ALA A 85 -16.78 -12.10 4.62
C ALA A 85 -17.96 -12.98 4.16
N LEU A 86 -18.18 -13.04 2.86
CA LEU A 86 -19.17 -13.86 2.20
C LEU A 86 -18.49 -15.16 1.80
N PHE A 87 -18.94 -16.29 2.34
CA PHE A 87 -18.46 -17.62 1.98
C PHE A 87 -19.39 -18.23 0.93
N PHE A 88 -18.82 -18.80 -0.10
CA PHE A 88 -19.59 -19.36 -1.20
C PHE A 88 -18.87 -20.54 -1.85
N SER A 89 -19.67 -21.39 -2.48
CA SER A 89 -19.20 -22.49 -3.31
C SER A 89 -19.56 -22.23 -4.78
N TYR A 90 -18.76 -22.71 -5.70
CA TYR A 90 -19.02 -22.65 -7.13
C TYR A 90 -18.36 -23.81 -7.88
N ASN A 91 -18.90 -24.13 -9.03
CA ASN A 91 -18.33 -25.14 -9.91
C ASN A 91 -17.38 -24.44 -10.92
N ALA A 92 -16.09 -24.76 -10.83
CA ALA A 92 -15.09 -24.30 -11.78
C ALA A 92 -14.85 -25.36 -12.83
N THR A 93 -14.92 -24.97 -14.11
CA THR A 93 -14.54 -25.82 -15.24
C THR A 93 -13.10 -25.49 -15.62
N ASN A 94 -12.24 -26.50 -15.62
CA ASN A 94 -10.87 -26.35 -16.06
C ASN A 94 -10.82 -26.45 -17.60
N ALA A 95 -10.26 -25.43 -18.27
CA ALA A 95 -10.18 -25.38 -19.74
C ALA A 95 -9.21 -26.41 -20.34
N LEU A 96 -8.28 -26.96 -19.54
CA LEU A 96 -7.26 -27.88 -20.04
C LEU A 96 -7.77 -29.33 -20.21
N ASP A 97 -8.62 -29.77 -19.30
CA ASP A 97 -9.13 -31.14 -19.22
C ASP A 97 -10.67 -31.23 -19.24
N GLY A 98 -11.36 -30.13 -19.12
CA GLY A 98 -12.82 -30.04 -19.03
C GLY A 98 -13.41 -30.52 -17.70
N ASP A 99 -12.57 -30.83 -16.72
CA ASP A 99 -13.03 -31.29 -15.40
C ASP A 99 -13.75 -30.19 -14.66
N ILE A 100 -14.86 -30.59 -14.03
CA ILE A 100 -15.64 -29.69 -13.17
C ILE A 100 -15.30 -30.00 -11.71
N THR A 101 -14.80 -29.00 -10.99
CA THR A 101 -14.48 -29.11 -9.58
C THR A 101 -15.26 -28.10 -8.76
N THR A 102 -15.87 -28.55 -7.67
CA THR A 102 -16.46 -27.60 -6.69
C THR A 102 -15.35 -26.93 -5.93
N ARG A 103 -15.45 -25.61 -5.78
CA ARG A 103 -14.50 -24.76 -5.06
C ARG A 103 -15.22 -24.01 -3.95
N ASN A 104 -14.63 -24.02 -2.77
CA ASN A 104 -15.07 -23.32 -1.59
C ASN A 104 -14.13 -22.15 -1.31
N THR A 105 -14.68 -20.93 -1.18
CA THR A 105 -13.85 -19.74 -0.97
C THR A 105 -14.65 -18.61 -0.33
N TYR A 106 -14.06 -17.43 -0.23
CA TYR A 106 -14.72 -16.25 0.32
C TYR A 106 -14.36 -14.95 -0.41
N PHE A 107 -15.28 -14.00 -0.37
CA PHE A 107 -14.99 -12.60 -0.68
C PHE A 107 -15.09 -11.74 0.58
N LYS A 108 -14.16 -10.80 0.73
CA LYS A 108 -14.29 -9.72 1.72
C LYS A 108 -15.27 -8.68 1.20
N THR A 109 -15.93 -7.96 2.09
CA THR A 109 -16.87 -6.87 1.75
C THR A 109 -16.35 -5.90 0.67
N LYS A 110 -15.06 -5.58 0.69
CA LYS A 110 -14.43 -4.69 -0.29
C LYS A 110 -14.29 -5.28 -1.70
N ASP A 111 -14.39 -6.60 -1.82
CA ASP A 111 -14.20 -7.33 -3.07
C ASP A 111 -15.55 -7.58 -3.79
N LEU A 112 -16.66 -7.11 -3.19
CA LEU A 112 -18.03 -7.19 -3.69
C LEU A 112 -18.54 -5.83 -4.18
N SER A 113 -19.43 -5.83 -5.16
CA SER A 113 -20.16 -4.64 -5.63
C SER A 113 -21.43 -4.38 -4.84
N PHE A 114 -21.88 -5.32 -4.00
CA PHE A 114 -23.08 -5.26 -3.18
C PHE A 114 -22.75 -5.38 -1.69
N SER A 115 -23.73 -5.05 -0.84
CA SER A 115 -23.60 -5.15 0.62
C SER A 115 -23.87 -6.58 1.08
N ILE A 116 -23.11 -7.04 2.08
CA ILE A 116 -23.32 -8.33 2.72
C ILE A 116 -24.47 -8.23 3.71
N ASP A 117 -25.48 -9.10 3.55
CA ASP A 117 -26.61 -9.28 4.47
C ASP A 117 -26.88 -10.76 4.66
N SER A 118 -27.33 -11.15 5.85
CA SER A 118 -27.69 -12.52 6.19
C SER A 118 -28.84 -13.09 5.34
N SER A 119 -29.70 -12.25 4.77
CA SER A 119 -30.74 -12.66 3.84
C SER A 119 -30.21 -13.25 2.53
N LEU A 120 -28.94 -13.04 2.22
CA LEU A 120 -28.30 -13.55 1.01
C LEU A 120 -27.92 -15.04 1.11
N ILE A 121 -27.91 -15.64 2.30
CA ILE A 121 -27.53 -17.06 2.46
C ILE A 121 -28.50 -17.92 1.65
N GLY A 122 -27.96 -18.81 0.83
CA GLY A 122 -28.71 -19.67 -0.10
C GLY A 122 -29.04 -18.99 -1.44
N SER A 123 -28.73 -17.71 -1.63
CA SER A 123 -28.88 -17.05 -2.93
C SER A 123 -27.68 -17.26 -3.84
N TYR A 124 -27.87 -17.01 -5.12
CA TYR A 124 -26.84 -17.10 -6.17
C TYR A 124 -26.36 -15.71 -6.55
N PHE A 125 -25.10 -15.64 -6.98
CA PHE A 125 -24.53 -14.46 -7.60
C PHE A 125 -23.51 -14.84 -8.67
N ASN A 126 -23.33 -13.96 -9.63
CA ASN A 126 -22.43 -14.19 -10.75
C ASN A 126 -20.97 -13.93 -10.38
N ILE A 127 -20.11 -14.81 -10.84
CA ILE A 127 -18.67 -14.72 -10.70
C ILE A 127 -17.99 -14.87 -12.04
N ILE A 128 -16.82 -14.25 -12.14
CA ILE A 128 -15.93 -14.38 -13.28
C ILE A 128 -14.60 -14.94 -12.76
N TYR A 129 -14.09 -15.98 -13.41
CA TYR A 129 -12.85 -16.62 -13.00
C TYR A 129 -11.96 -16.94 -14.19
N SER A 130 -10.68 -17.26 -13.95
CA SER A 130 -9.80 -17.81 -14.96
C SER A 130 -10.05 -19.31 -15.09
N SER A 131 -10.32 -19.79 -16.30
CA SER A 131 -10.54 -21.22 -16.57
C SER A 131 -9.26 -22.07 -16.46
N ILE A 132 -8.07 -21.44 -16.45
CA ILE A 132 -6.78 -22.12 -16.21
C ILE A 132 -6.42 -22.09 -14.72
N ASP A 133 -6.66 -20.96 -14.03
CA ASP A 133 -6.38 -20.78 -12.62
C ASP A 133 -7.66 -20.35 -11.89
N SER A 134 -8.46 -21.34 -11.48
CA SER A 134 -9.74 -21.10 -10.83
C SER A 134 -9.64 -20.37 -9.48
N ASP A 135 -8.43 -20.20 -8.90
CA ASP A 135 -8.23 -19.39 -7.70
C ASP A 135 -8.24 -17.88 -8.04
N ILE A 136 -8.10 -17.52 -9.29
CA ILE A 136 -8.23 -16.14 -9.77
C ILE A 136 -9.69 -15.86 -10.11
N ILE A 137 -10.46 -15.40 -9.14
CA ILE A 137 -11.91 -15.19 -9.21
C ILE A 137 -12.29 -13.77 -8.77
N MET A 138 -13.29 -13.18 -9.44
CA MET A 138 -13.91 -11.88 -9.07
C MET A 138 -15.43 -11.99 -9.12
N GLU A 139 -16.13 -11.22 -8.31
CA GLU A 139 -17.56 -10.96 -8.47
C GLU A 139 -17.76 -10.13 -9.75
N GLU A 140 -18.82 -10.45 -10.52
CA GLU A 140 -19.04 -9.91 -11.87
C GLU A 140 -19.06 -8.37 -11.89
N GLY A 141 -19.81 -7.73 -11.00
CA GLY A 141 -19.88 -6.26 -10.94
C GLY A 141 -18.54 -5.62 -10.61
N ARG A 142 -17.70 -6.27 -9.78
CA ARG A 142 -16.33 -5.84 -9.52
C ARG A 142 -15.42 -6.05 -10.73
N TYR A 143 -15.58 -7.13 -11.46
CA TYR A 143 -14.85 -7.40 -12.68
C TYR A 143 -15.11 -6.30 -13.72
N ILE A 144 -16.39 -6.04 -14.04
CA ILE A 144 -16.81 -5.03 -15.00
C ILE A 144 -16.31 -3.64 -14.57
N SER A 145 -16.52 -3.28 -13.29
CA SER A 145 -16.04 -2.01 -12.72
C SER A 145 -14.53 -1.86 -12.84
N SER A 146 -13.75 -2.93 -12.64
CA SER A 146 -12.30 -2.90 -12.68
C SER A 146 -11.71 -2.69 -14.09
N LEU A 147 -12.48 -2.99 -15.13
CA LEU A 147 -12.12 -2.77 -16.54
C LEU A 147 -12.69 -1.47 -17.11
N SER A 148 -13.57 -0.78 -16.39
CA SER A 148 -14.19 0.45 -16.86
C SER A 148 -13.19 1.60 -17.03
N ASP A 149 -13.42 2.46 -18.01
CA ASP A 149 -12.61 3.66 -18.26
C ASP A 149 -12.57 4.59 -17.04
N GLU A 150 -13.70 4.69 -16.31
CA GLU A 150 -13.78 5.46 -15.07
C GLU A 150 -12.80 4.94 -14.01
N HIS A 151 -12.68 3.61 -13.86
CA HIS A 151 -11.76 3.00 -12.92
C HIS A 151 -10.29 3.25 -13.34
N ILE A 152 -9.99 3.13 -14.62
CA ILE A 152 -8.66 3.41 -15.17
C ILE A 152 -8.27 4.87 -14.92
N GLU A 153 -9.21 5.80 -15.10
CA GLU A 153 -8.99 7.23 -14.82
C GLU A 153 -8.73 7.48 -13.32
N LYS A 154 -9.50 6.83 -12.44
CA LYS A 154 -9.28 6.86 -10.98
C LYS A 154 -7.90 6.31 -10.60
N ILE A 155 -7.46 5.21 -11.22
CA ILE A 155 -6.11 4.66 -11.03
C ILE A 155 -5.06 5.70 -11.41
N LYS A 156 -5.14 6.31 -12.61
CA LYS A 156 -4.19 7.32 -13.08
C LYS A 156 -4.11 8.52 -12.11
N LYS A 157 -5.27 9.02 -11.66
CA LYS A 157 -5.34 10.12 -10.70
C LYS A 157 -4.74 9.74 -9.35
N GLY A 158 -5.05 8.55 -8.85
CA GLY A 158 -4.50 8.01 -7.61
C GLY A 158 -2.97 7.87 -7.65
N LEU A 159 -2.42 7.37 -8.75
CA LEU A 159 -0.97 7.24 -8.94
C LEU A 159 -0.28 8.61 -8.96
N LYS A 160 -0.86 9.61 -9.64
CA LYS A 160 -0.32 10.98 -9.63
C LYS A 160 -0.30 11.57 -8.22
N SER A 161 -1.40 11.41 -7.46
CA SER A 161 -1.48 11.88 -6.08
C SER A 161 -0.44 11.21 -5.18
N LEU A 162 -0.30 9.89 -5.26
CA LEU A 162 0.71 9.14 -4.50
C LEU A 162 2.13 9.53 -4.86
N ALA A 163 2.41 9.83 -6.14
CA ALA A 163 3.72 10.31 -6.56
C ALA A 163 4.11 11.60 -5.84
N VAL A 164 3.20 12.56 -5.73
CA VAL A 164 3.41 13.82 -5.01
C VAL A 164 3.65 13.58 -3.52
N VAL A 165 2.82 12.72 -2.90
CA VAL A 165 2.96 12.36 -1.47
C VAL A 165 4.34 11.74 -1.20
N TRP A 166 4.81 10.82 -2.04
CA TRP A 166 6.13 10.21 -1.89
C TRP A 166 7.27 11.19 -2.05
N ILE A 167 7.17 12.15 -2.99
CA ILE A 167 8.18 13.21 -3.13
C ILE A 167 8.27 14.03 -1.84
N ILE A 168 7.14 14.42 -1.26
CA ILE A 168 7.12 15.18 0.00
C ILE A 168 7.75 14.38 1.14
N ILE A 169 7.33 13.12 1.34
CA ILE A 169 7.84 12.26 2.41
C ILE A 169 9.36 12.07 2.28
N LEU A 170 9.84 11.72 1.08
CA LEU A 170 11.25 11.49 0.85
C LEU A 170 12.08 12.77 1.00
N SER A 171 11.54 13.93 0.60
CA SER A 171 12.20 15.23 0.78
C SER A 171 12.35 15.59 2.26
N VAL A 172 11.30 15.35 3.07
CA VAL A 172 11.35 15.56 4.52
C VAL A 172 12.36 14.61 5.17
N LEU A 173 12.35 13.33 4.83
CA LEU A 173 13.31 12.36 5.34
C LEU A 173 14.75 12.73 4.95
N TRP A 174 14.98 13.17 3.72
CA TRP A 174 16.28 13.64 3.28
C TRP A 174 16.76 14.87 4.07
N LEU A 175 15.85 15.83 4.33
CA LEU A 175 16.15 17.01 5.16
C LEU A 175 16.55 16.61 6.59
N ILE A 176 15.82 15.65 7.21
CA ILE A 176 16.17 15.14 8.54
C ILE A 176 17.55 14.51 8.55
N VAL A 177 17.85 13.63 7.58
CA VAL A 177 19.17 13.00 7.44
C VAL A 177 20.27 14.04 7.24
N TYR A 178 20.01 15.06 6.45
CA TYR A 178 20.94 16.18 6.22
C TYR A 178 21.24 16.96 7.50
N ILE A 179 20.19 17.28 8.29
CA ILE A 179 20.34 17.98 9.57
C ILE A 179 21.17 17.12 10.55
N ILE A 180 20.83 15.81 10.70
CA ILE A 180 21.58 14.90 11.57
C ILE A 180 23.06 14.84 11.14
N TYR A 181 23.32 14.75 9.83
CA TYR A 181 24.67 14.75 9.30
C TYR A 181 25.44 16.03 9.65
N LYS A 182 24.82 17.18 9.50
CA LYS A 182 25.40 18.50 9.82
C LYS A 182 25.69 18.66 11.32
N VAL A 183 24.77 18.18 12.17
CA VAL A 183 24.95 18.20 13.63
C VAL A 183 26.11 17.29 14.04
N ASN A 184 26.19 16.06 13.52
CA ASN A 184 27.24 15.11 13.86
C ASN A 184 28.64 15.52 13.38
N ASN A 185 28.72 16.36 12.34
CA ASN A 185 30.00 16.90 11.86
C ASN A 185 30.37 18.24 12.51
N ASN A 186 29.70 18.69 13.58
CA ASN A 186 29.87 19.99 14.24
C ASN A 186 29.73 21.20 13.29
N GLU A 187 29.12 21.03 12.12
CA GLU A 187 28.85 22.11 11.17
C GLU A 187 27.57 22.89 11.54
N LEU A 188 26.70 22.31 12.35
CA LEU A 188 25.55 22.92 13.02
C LEU A 188 25.71 22.69 14.51
N ILE A 189 26.31 23.65 15.20
CA ILE A 189 26.34 23.65 16.66
C ILE A 189 24.99 24.18 17.14
N LEU A 190 24.04 23.27 17.40
CA LEU A 190 22.82 23.59 18.14
C LEU A 190 23.17 23.77 19.62
N THR A 191 23.95 24.78 19.96
CA THR A 191 24.11 25.22 21.35
C THR A 191 23.05 26.28 21.60
N PRO A 192 21.96 25.96 22.34
CA PRO A 192 20.85 26.88 22.54
C PRO A 192 21.25 28.20 23.21
N GLU A 193 22.34 28.20 23.97
CA GLU A 193 22.76 29.39 24.74
C GLU A 193 23.56 30.40 23.89
N LYS A 194 24.46 30.00 23.04
CA LYS A 194 25.26 30.95 22.25
C LYS A 194 24.43 31.62 21.14
N ASP A 195 23.57 30.87 20.46
CA ASP A 195 22.74 31.42 19.39
C ASP A 195 21.64 32.34 19.93
N LEU A 196 21.06 32.04 21.10
CA LEU A 196 20.10 32.93 21.72
C LEU A 196 20.74 34.28 22.20
N ARG A 197 21.99 34.24 22.59
CA ARG A 197 22.75 35.43 22.98
C ARG A 197 23.07 36.31 21.77
N SER A 198 23.62 35.68 20.69
CA SER A 198 23.93 36.38 19.44
C SER A 198 22.66 36.92 18.77
N PHE A 199 21.54 36.15 18.81
CA PHE A 199 20.26 36.59 18.31
C PHE A 199 19.68 37.77 19.12
N LYS A 200 19.77 37.73 20.48
CA LYS A 200 19.32 38.83 21.33
C LYS A 200 20.11 40.10 21.12
N VAL A 201 21.43 40.01 20.96
CA VAL A 201 22.30 41.17 20.65
C VAL A 201 21.97 41.71 19.27
N LYS A 202 21.83 40.85 18.26
CA LYS A 202 21.55 41.26 16.86
C LYS A 202 20.19 41.95 16.69
N PHE A 203 19.22 41.67 17.56
CA PHE A 203 17.89 42.30 17.57
C PHE A 203 17.70 43.35 18.69
N GLY A 204 18.79 43.77 19.34
CA GLY A 204 18.73 44.79 20.39
C GLY A 204 17.99 44.38 21.65
N LEU A 205 17.79 43.08 21.88
CA LEU A 205 17.08 42.52 23.03
C LEU A 205 18.02 42.22 24.22
N ALA A 206 19.34 42.32 24.01
CA ALA A 206 20.37 42.25 25.06
C ALA A 206 21.49 43.23 24.73
N GLN A 207 22.08 43.84 25.75
CA GLN A 207 23.29 44.68 25.60
C GLN A 207 24.50 43.75 25.37
N GLU A 208 25.46 44.22 24.56
CA GLU A 208 26.78 43.58 24.48
C GLU A 208 27.45 43.61 25.86
N PRO A 209 28.11 42.49 26.27
CA PRO A 209 28.88 42.50 27.53
C PRO A 209 29.94 43.57 27.41
N ASN A 210 29.96 44.52 28.37
CA ASN A 210 31.03 45.49 28.45
C ASN A 210 32.34 44.75 28.81
N ASP A 211 33.43 45.01 28.13
CA ASP A 211 34.78 44.43 28.34
C ASP A 211 35.36 44.67 29.75
N TRP A 212 34.58 45.25 30.67
CA TRP A 212 35.01 45.62 32.03
C TRP A 212 34.69 44.60 33.11
N ASP A 213 34.00 43.48 32.78
CA ASP A 213 33.58 42.48 33.78
C ASP A 213 34.57 41.27 33.87
N GLU A 214 35.73 41.32 33.21
CA GLU A 214 36.77 40.28 33.31
C GLU A 214 37.90 40.58 34.30
N GLU A 215 37.85 41.68 35.05
CA GLU A 215 38.80 41.96 36.14
C GLU A 215 38.14 42.06 37.50
N LEU A 216 37.71 40.92 38.08
CA LEU A 216 37.52 40.72 39.52
C LEU A 216 37.66 39.26 39.90
#